data_a41b58f2a9d8b608f591ad901ef9e1d5
#
_entry.id   a41b58f2a9d8b608f591ad901ef9e1d5
#
_cell.length_a   1.000
_cell.length_b   1.000
_cell.length_c   1.000
_cell.angle_alpha   90.00
_cell.angle_beta   90.00
_cell.angle_gamma   90.00
#
_symmetry.space_group_name_H-M   'P 1'
#
loop_
_entity.id
_entity.type
_entity.pdbx_description
1 polymer ?
#
loop_
_entity_poly.entity_id
_entity_poly.type
_entity_poly.pdbx_seq_one_letter_code
_entity_poly.pdbx_strand_id
1 'polypeptide(L)'
;MSERLDPAKTCLLLFDFLVGHVARDPSRYVPVLANTAKILAAARNRGAMVAYARADHRPGSHAQTVYDAGARPPLIMHGTPEAAIVPELAPRPGEHMVPKLRWSAFHRTDLDRALRMRHVDTLILTGGSTEIGVSSTAYAARDLDYNLVIVTDACTSAKTDVHEQLMREVYPRLARVRTTIQVLDMLEA
;
A
#
# COMPACT_ATOMS: atom_id res chain seq x y z
N MET A 1 -8.83 -8.66 -22.12
CA MET A 1 -8.36 -7.32 -21.68
C MET A 1 -6.84 -7.33 -21.66
N SER A 2 -6.20 -6.28 -22.17
CA SER A 2 -4.74 -6.15 -22.14
C SER A 2 -4.24 -6.22 -20.69
N GLU A 3 -3.18 -6.99 -20.43
CA GLU A 3 -2.47 -6.99 -19.15
C GLU A 3 -1.71 -5.68 -18.92
N ARG A 4 -1.47 -4.93 -19.97
CA ARG A 4 -0.72 -3.67 -19.96
C ARG A 4 -1.38 -2.60 -19.10
N LEU A 5 -0.57 -1.86 -18.35
CA LEU A 5 -0.96 -0.68 -17.61
C LEU A 5 -0.62 0.60 -18.38
N ASP A 6 -1.55 1.56 -18.38
CA ASP A 6 -1.25 2.91 -18.83
C ASP A 6 -0.63 3.69 -17.64
N PRO A 7 0.66 4.04 -17.68
CA PRO A 7 1.30 4.74 -16.57
C PRO A 7 0.64 6.08 -16.24
N ALA A 8 0.08 6.78 -17.23
CA ALA A 8 -0.59 8.07 -17.02
C ALA A 8 -1.89 7.93 -16.21
N LYS A 9 -2.48 6.72 -16.18
CA LYS A 9 -3.71 6.39 -15.46
C LYS A 9 -3.46 5.47 -14.25
N THR A 10 -2.21 5.22 -13.92
CA THR A 10 -1.82 4.28 -12.87
C THR A 10 -1.19 5.00 -11.68
N CYS A 11 -1.55 4.60 -10.47
CA CYS A 11 -0.87 5.02 -9.25
C CYS A 11 -0.28 3.82 -8.52
N LEU A 12 1.00 3.88 -8.19
CA LEU A 12 1.62 2.98 -7.21
C LEU A 12 1.34 3.52 -5.81
N LEU A 13 0.59 2.77 -5.01
CA LEU A 13 0.31 3.09 -3.62
C LEU A 13 1.15 2.22 -2.68
N LEU A 14 2.14 2.84 -2.04
CA LEU A 14 2.98 2.23 -1.02
C LEU A 14 2.32 2.35 0.35
N PHE A 15 2.07 1.21 1.01
CA PHE A 15 1.26 1.17 2.22
C PHE A 15 2.09 0.84 3.47
N ASP A 16 2.22 1.81 4.38
CA ASP A 16 2.83 1.70 5.72
C ASP A 16 4.27 1.14 5.76
N PHE A 17 5.09 1.47 4.78
CA PHE A 17 6.53 1.19 4.81
C PHE A 17 7.27 2.14 5.77
N LEU A 18 6.92 2.05 7.05
CA LEU A 18 7.48 2.88 8.10
C LEU A 18 8.67 2.21 8.79
N VAL A 19 9.66 3.00 9.19
CA VAL A 19 10.84 2.54 9.94
C VAL A 19 10.43 1.67 11.14
N GLY A 20 9.43 2.12 11.92
CA GLY A 20 8.97 1.38 13.08
C GLY A 20 8.24 0.07 12.76
N HIS A 21 7.58 -0.06 11.59
CA HIS A 21 6.98 -1.33 11.17
C HIS A 21 8.07 -2.32 10.72
N VAL A 22 9.02 -1.86 9.91
CA VAL A 22 10.11 -2.68 9.41
C VAL A 22 11.03 -3.16 10.54
N ALA A 23 11.34 -2.27 11.50
CA ALA A 23 12.20 -2.60 12.64
C ALA A 23 11.61 -3.70 13.58
N ARG A 24 10.29 -3.88 13.59
CA ARG A 24 9.63 -4.93 14.39
C ARG A 24 9.81 -6.33 13.83
N ASP A 25 9.98 -6.46 12.51
CA ASP A 25 10.18 -7.74 11.83
C ASP A 25 10.97 -7.53 10.53
N PRO A 26 12.28 -7.25 10.62
CA PRO A 26 13.10 -6.96 9.45
C PRO A 26 13.14 -8.10 8.43
N SER A 27 13.18 -9.35 8.92
CA SER A 27 13.29 -10.54 8.05
C SER A 27 12.10 -10.65 7.08
N ARG A 28 10.92 -10.34 7.55
CA ARG A 28 9.70 -10.32 6.75
C ARG A 28 9.69 -9.20 5.72
N TYR A 29 10.22 -8.04 6.07
CA TYR A 29 10.17 -6.85 5.20
C TYR A 29 11.28 -6.80 4.16
N VAL A 30 12.46 -7.41 4.38
CA VAL A 30 13.59 -7.36 3.43
C VAL A 30 13.19 -7.73 2.00
N PRO A 31 12.57 -8.90 1.71
CA PRO A 31 12.18 -9.24 0.34
C PRO A 31 11.10 -8.31 -0.21
N VAL A 32 10.15 -7.89 0.62
CA VAL A 32 9.05 -7.00 0.23
C VAL A 32 9.57 -5.61 -0.15
N LEU A 33 10.52 -5.07 0.61
CA LEU A 33 11.18 -3.80 0.30
C LEU A 33 11.94 -3.85 -1.02
N ALA A 34 12.73 -4.92 -1.23
CA ALA A 34 13.49 -5.11 -2.46
C ALA A 34 12.57 -5.17 -3.70
N ASN A 35 11.44 -5.87 -3.59
CA ASN A 35 10.45 -5.96 -4.65
C ASN A 35 9.71 -4.64 -4.87
N THR A 36 9.27 -3.99 -3.79
CA THR A 36 8.61 -2.69 -3.88
C THR A 36 9.52 -1.63 -4.49
N ALA A 37 10.83 -1.63 -4.17
CA ALA A 37 11.80 -0.69 -4.75
C ALA A 37 11.93 -0.85 -6.27
N LYS A 38 11.88 -2.08 -6.79
CA LYS A 38 11.88 -2.33 -8.26
C LYS A 38 10.64 -1.73 -8.92
N ILE A 39 9.45 -1.97 -8.35
CA ILE A 39 8.20 -1.43 -8.88
C ILE A 39 8.20 0.10 -8.80
N LEU A 40 8.68 0.67 -7.68
CA LEU A 40 8.79 2.12 -7.49
C LEU A 40 9.70 2.77 -8.54
N ALA A 41 10.85 2.14 -8.83
CA ALA A 41 11.75 2.62 -9.87
C ALA A 41 11.07 2.59 -11.25
N ALA A 42 10.39 1.50 -11.60
CA ALA A 42 9.67 1.39 -12.87
C ALA A 42 8.52 2.40 -12.98
N ALA A 43 7.70 2.55 -11.93
CA ALA A 43 6.61 3.52 -11.89
C ALA A 43 7.11 4.95 -12.09
N ARG A 44 8.20 5.34 -11.39
CA ARG A 44 8.86 6.64 -11.56
C ARG A 44 9.38 6.87 -12.96
N ASN A 45 10.06 5.89 -13.54
CA ASN A 45 10.64 5.97 -14.89
C ASN A 45 9.56 6.10 -15.98
N ARG A 46 8.38 5.53 -15.74
CA ARG A 46 7.24 5.59 -16.67
C ARG A 46 6.30 6.76 -16.39
N GLY A 47 6.57 7.59 -15.39
CA GLY A 47 5.75 8.76 -15.04
C GLY A 47 4.42 8.42 -14.38
N ALA A 48 4.25 7.21 -13.86
CA ALA A 48 3.07 6.84 -13.07
C ALA A 48 3.02 7.66 -11.77
N MET A 49 1.81 7.92 -11.27
CA MET A 49 1.64 8.55 -9.98
C MET A 49 2.21 7.65 -8.87
N VAL A 50 2.88 8.24 -7.90
CA VAL A 50 3.33 7.55 -6.69
C VAL A 50 2.67 8.19 -5.48
N ALA A 51 2.09 7.36 -4.60
CA ALA A 51 1.47 7.79 -3.36
C ALA A 51 1.91 6.91 -2.18
N TYR A 52 2.03 7.53 -1.01
CA TYR A 52 2.45 6.88 0.22
C TYR A 52 1.35 6.97 1.27
N ALA A 53 0.60 5.89 1.47
CA ALA A 53 -0.32 5.78 2.59
C ALA A 53 0.47 5.42 3.86
N ARG A 54 0.47 6.32 4.82
CA ARG A 54 1.21 6.13 6.06
C ARG A 54 0.34 6.40 7.29
N ALA A 55 0.52 5.61 8.33
CA ALA A 55 -0.09 5.87 9.63
C ALA A 55 0.41 7.21 10.19
N ASP A 56 -0.53 8.06 10.65
CA ASP A 56 -0.25 9.41 11.16
C ASP A 56 -0.93 9.61 12.53
N HIS A 57 -0.64 8.72 13.48
CA HIS A 57 -1.28 8.76 14.78
C HIS A 57 -0.82 9.96 15.61
N ARG A 58 -1.78 10.65 16.21
CA ARG A 58 -1.57 11.77 17.12
C ARG A 58 -2.25 11.49 18.46
N PRO A 59 -1.89 12.18 19.55
CA PRO A 59 -2.61 12.03 20.81
C PRO A 59 -4.13 12.15 20.60
N GLY A 60 -4.89 11.18 21.11
CA GLY A 60 -6.35 11.15 20.99
C GLY A 60 -6.92 10.78 19.62
N SER A 61 -6.10 10.55 18.57
CA SER A 61 -6.58 10.28 17.21
C SER A 61 -6.94 8.81 16.94
N HIS A 62 -6.53 7.87 17.80
CA HIS A 62 -6.76 6.44 17.61
C HIS A 62 -8.22 6.05 17.86
N ALA A 63 -8.66 4.96 17.25
CA ALA A 63 -10.02 4.46 17.45
C ALA A 63 -10.20 3.87 18.86
N GLN A 64 -11.29 4.24 19.51
CA GLN A 64 -11.72 3.71 20.81
C GLN A 64 -12.66 2.50 20.61
N THR A 65 -12.20 1.49 19.85
CA THR A 65 -13.00 0.29 19.56
C THR A 65 -12.51 -0.90 20.37
N VAL A 66 -13.43 -1.76 20.80
CA VAL A 66 -13.14 -3.02 21.48
C VAL A 66 -13.07 -4.14 20.43
N TYR A 67 -12.13 -5.06 20.60
CA TYR A 67 -11.97 -6.25 19.75
C TYR A 67 -11.23 -7.36 20.49
N ASP A 68 -11.32 -8.58 20.01
CA ASP A 68 -10.87 -9.80 20.70
C ASP A 68 -9.34 -10.03 20.68
N ALA A 69 -8.63 -9.39 19.76
CA ALA A 69 -7.20 -9.65 19.51
C ALA A 69 -6.27 -8.99 20.54
N GLY A 70 -6.40 -9.31 21.82
CA GLY A 70 -5.42 -8.98 22.87
C GLY A 70 -4.93 -7.53 22.92
N ALA A 71 -3.70 -7.31 23.40
CA ALA A 71 -3.11 -5.98 23.50
C ALA A 71 -2.75 -5.41 22.12
N ARG A 72 -3.09 -4.15 21.92
CA ARG A 72 -2.68 -3.42 20.70
C ARG A 72 -1.17 -3.23 20.67
N PRO A 73 -0.51 -3.44 19.51
CA PRO A 73 0.87 -3.02 19.40
C PRO A 73 0.97 -1.49 19.60
N PRO A 74 2.09 -0.99 20.13
CA PRO A 74 2.31 0.44 20.29
C PRO A 74 2.09 1.16 18.96
N LEU A 75 1.34 2.28 18.99
CA LEU A 75 1.12 3.11 17.82
C LEU A 75 2.42 3.82 17.42
N ILE A 76 2.67 3.91 16.12
CA ILE A 76 3.72 4.77 15.59
C ILE A 76 3.16 6.19 15.53
N MET A 77 3.74 7.08 16.33
CA MET A 77 3.25 8.43 16.53
C MET A 77 3.82 9.38 15.49
N HIS A 78 2.99 10.32 15.03
CA HIS A 78 3.42 11.41 14.15
C HIS A 78 4.65 12.13 14.69
N GLY A 79 5.60 12.45 13.79
CA GLY A 79 6.81 13.22 14.11
C GLY A 79 7.92 12.42 14.78
N THR A 80 7.72 11.13 15.07
CA THR A 80 8.80 10.27 15.58
C THR A 80 9.64 9.69 14.44
N PRO A 81 10.91 9.31 14.70
CA PRO A 81 11.74 8.64 13.69
C PRO A 81 11.10 7.36 13.12
N GLU A 82 10.36 6.63 13.93
CA GLU A 82 9.63 5.41 13.55
C GLU A 82 8.52 5.67 12.53
N ALA A 83 7.99 6.90 12.47
CA ALA A 83 6.96 7.30 11.52
C ALA A 83 7.52 7.72 10.15
N ALA A 84 8.84 7.78 10.00
CA ALA A 84 9.44 8.05 8.71
C ALA A 84 9.25 6.86 7.74
N ILE A 85 9.12 7.16 6.45
CA ILE A 85 9.21 6.14 5.39
C ILE A 85 10.66 5.61 5.38
N VAL A 86 10.82 4.31 5.19
CA VAL A 86 12.15 3.69 5.11
C VAL A 86 12.99 4.30 3.99
N PRO A 87 14.31 4.45 4.19
CA PRO A 87 15.20 5.11 3.22
C PRO A 87 15.16 4.50 1.82
N GLU A 88 14.99 3.18 1.71
CA GLU A 88 14.95 2.44 0.45
C GLU A 88 13.78 2.87 -0.45
N LEU A 89 12.72 3.39 0.14
CA LEU A 89 11.51 3.85 -0.54
C LEU A 89 11.29 5.35 -0.36
N ALA A 90 12.32 6.12 -0.04
CA ALA A 90 12.21 7.55 0.27
C ALA A 90 11.37 8.30 -0.79
N PRO A 91 10.36 9.08 -0.36
CA PRO A 91 9.54 9.87 -1.27
C PRO A 91 10.35 10.98 -1.95
N ARG A 92 9.97 11.28 -3.19
CA ARG A 92 10.52 12.40 -3.96
C ARG A 92 9.59 13.61 -3.91
N PRO A 93 10.12 14.84 -4.12
CA PRO A 93 9.28 16.02 -4.29
C PRO A 93 8.19 15.80 -5.37
N GLY A 94 6.94 16.15 -5.05
CA GLY A 94 5.80 15.97 -5.94
C GLY A 94 5.09 14.62 -5.84
N GLU A 95 5.63 13.65 -5.13
CA GLU A 95 4.92 12.40 -4.81
C GLU A 95 3.88 12.64 -3.70
N HIS A 96 2.76 11.93 -3.76
CA HIS A 96 1.61 12.23 -2.92
C HIS A 96 1.69 11.53 -1.57
N MET A 97 1.63 12.30 -0.48
CA MET A 97 1.59 11.77 0.88
C MET A 97 0.15 11.67 1.37
N VAL A 98 -0.24 10.49 1.85
CA VAL A 98 -1.57 10.18 2.37
C VAL A 98 -1.47 9.86 3.87
N PRO A 99 -1.49 10.87 4.75
CA PRO A 99 -1.51 10.65 6.20
C PRO A 99 -2.88 10.08 6.60
N LYS A 100 -2.90 8.87 7.16
CA LYS A 100 -4.14 8.18 7.53
C LYS A 100 -4.22 7.89 9.02
N LEU A 101 -5.41 8.05 9.59
CA LEU A 101 -5.73 7.76 10.99
C LEU A 101 -6.43 6.41 11.15
N ARG A 102 -6.78 5.76 10.05
CA ARG A 102 -7.53 4.50 10.02
C ARG A 102 -6.87 3.52 9.05
N TRP A 103 -7.44 2.35 8.91
CA TRP A 103 -6.87 1.28 8.09
C TRP A 103 -6.87 1.62 6.60
N SER A 104 -8.01 2.06 6.09
CA SER A 104 -8.11 2.42 4.67
C SER A 104 -7.37 3.72 4.36
N ALA A 105 -6.64 3.74 3.25
CA ALA A 105 -6.01 4.95 2.70
C ALA A 105 -7.03 5.97 2.17
N PHE A 106 -8.28 5.56 1.95
CA PHE A 106 -9.36 6.46 1.49
C PHE A 106 -10.15 7.09 2.62
N HIS A 107 -10.07 6.54 3.86
CA HIS A 107 -10.93 7.00 4.94
C HIS A 107 -10.50 8.38 5.47
N ARG A 108 -11.27 9.43 5.16
CA ARG A 108 -11.03 10.83 5.56
C ARG A 108 -9.63 11.34 5.16
N THR A 109 -9.19 10.95 3.96
CA THR A 109 -7.98 11.47 3.32
C THR A 109 -8.36 12.16 2.01
N ASP A 110 -7.40 12.75 1.35
CA ASP A 110 -7.57 13.37 0.04
C ASP A 110 -7.19 12.45 -1.13
N LEU A 111 -6.93 11.15 -0.87
CA LEU A 111 -6.42 10.23 -1.89
C LEU A 111 -7.34 10.13 -3.10
N ASP A 112 -8.65 9.91 -2.92
CA ASP A 112 -9.59 9.81 -4.04
C ASP A 112 -9.58 11.08 -4.90
N ARG A 113 -9.60 12.25 -4.27
CA ARG A 113 -9.50 13.53 -4.97
C ARG A 113 -8.20 13.66 -5.76
N ALA A 114 -7.06 13.30 -5.16
CA ALA A 114 -5.75 13.37 -5.81
C ALA A 114 -5.66 12.44 -7.03
N LEU A 115 -6.19 11.22 -6.92
CA LEU A 115 -6.25 10.25 -8.02
C LEU A 115 -7.12 10.76 -9.17
N ARG A 116 -8.33 11.24 -8.87
CA ARG A 116 -9.27 11.75 -9.90
C ARG A 116 -8.72 12.97 -10.62
N MET A 117 -8.06 13.89 -9.91
CA MET A 117 -7.42 15.07 -10.52
C MET A 117 -6.32 14.70 -11.52
N ARG A 118 -5.72 13.53 -11.40
CA ARG A 118 -4.71 12.99 -12.31
C ARG A 118 -5.28 11.95 -13.29
N HIS A 119 -6.61 11.79 -13.34
CA HIS A 119 -7.29 10.79 -14.18
C HIS A 119 -6.82 9.35 -13.95
N VAL A 120 -6.35 9.04 -12.75
CA VAL A 120 -5.96 7.68 -12.35
C VAL A 120 -7.21 6.82 -12.23
N ASP A 121 -7.18 5.66 -12.86
CA ASP A 121 -8.23 4.63 -12.79
C ASP A 121 -7.73 3.28 -12.24
N THR A 122 -6.41 3.14 -12.08
CA THR A 122 -5.78 1.89 -11.68
C THR A 122 -4.79 2.10 -10.51
N LEU A 123 -4.88 1.27 -9.48
CA LEU A 123 -3.97 1.27 -8.34
C LEU A 123 -3.14 -0.01 -8.31
N ILE A 124 -1.82 0.13 -8.13
CA ILE A 124 -0.92 -0.95 -7.76
C ILE A 124 -0.71 -0.85 -6.25
N LEU A 125 -1.14 -1.87 -5.49
CA LEU A 125 -1.03 -1.90 -4.03
C LEU A 125 0.16 -2.74 -3.57
N THR A 126 1.03 -2.15 -2.73
CA THR A 126 2.15 -2.81 -2.07
C THR A 126 2.17 -2.45 -0.59
N GLY A 127 2.74 -3.29 0.27
CA GLY A 127 2.97 -2.99 1.69
C GLY A 127 2.27 -3.93 2.66
N GLY A 128 1.98 -3.43 3.87
CA GLY A 128 1.45 -4.25 4.95
C GLY A 128 0.58 -3.46 5.95
N SER A 129 -0.23 -4.13 6.70
CA SER A 129 -0.49 -5.58 6.73
C SER A 129 -1.55 -5.97 5.68
N THR A 130 -1.32 -7.09 4.98
CA THR A 130 -2.20 -7.57 3.89
C THR A 130 -3.65 -7.66 4.33
N GLU A 131 -3.92 -8.30 5.49
CA GLU A 131 -5.25 -8.61 6.00
C GLU A 131 -5.98 -7.40 6.61
N ILE A 132 -5.29 -6.30 6.87
CA ILE A 132 -5.89 -5.13 7.53
C ILE A 132 -5.87 -3.91 6.60
N GLY A 133 -4.73 -3.23 6.50
CA GLY A 133 -4.65 -1.95 5.80
C GLY A 133 -4.76 -2.10 4.29
N VAL A 134 -4.08 -3.09 3.70
CA VAL A 134 -4.17 -3.39 2.27
C VAL A 134 -5.58 -3.84 1.91
N SER A 135 -6.17 -4.79 2.67
CA SER A 135 -7.56 -5.24 2.48
C SER A 135 -8.56 -4.08 2.57
N SER A 136 -8.51 -3.31 3.67
CA SER A 136 -9.42 -2.18 3.87
C SER A 136 -9.34 -1.14 2.74
N THR A 137 -8.13 -0.90 2.23
CA THR A 137 -7.91 0.01 1.10
C THR A 137 -8.40 -0.59 -0.21
N ALA A 138 -8.18 -1.89 -0.44
CA ALA A 138 -8.62 -2.58 -1.65
C ALA A 138 -10.16 -2.61 -1.77
N TYR A 139 -10.88 -2.90 -0.69
CA TYR A 139 -12.34 -2.84 -0.69
C TYR A 139 -12.85 -1.41 -0.95
N ALA A 140 -12.29 -0.42 -0.25
CA ALA A 140 -12.68 0.98 -0.47
C ALA A 140 -12.40 1.46 -1.91
N ALA A 141 -11.28 1.04 -2.49
CA ALA A 141 -10.94 1.35 -3.88
C ALA A 141 -11.94 0.72 -4.87
N ARG A 142 -12.39 -0.52 -4.61
CA ARG A 142 -13.42 -1.19 -5.42
C ARG A 142 -14.77 -0.47 -5.34
N ASP A 143 -15.16 -0.04 -4.15
CA ASP A 143 -16.41 0.73 -3.95
C ASP A 143 -16.34 2.10 -4.66
N LEU A 144 -15.15 2.61 -4.97
CA LEU A 144 -14.89 3.84 -5.72
C LEU A 144 -14.59 3.58 -7.21
N ASP A 145 -14.78 2.36 -7.71
CA ASP A 145 -14.60 1.94 -9.12
C ASP A 145 -13.15 1.95 -9.64
N TYR A 146 -12.15 1.91 -8.76
CA TYR A 146 -10.76 1.73 -9.19
C TYR A 146 -10.45 0.30 -9.61
N ASN A 147 -9.69 0.15 -10.70
CA ASN A 147 -9.03 -1.10 -11.04
C ASN A 147 -7.86 -1.35 -10.07
N LEU A 148 -7.68 -2.60 -9.66
CA LEU A 148 -6.65 -2.96 -8.69
C LEU A 148 -5.67 -3.99 -9.23
N VAL A 149 -4.40 -3.79 -8.90
CA VAL A 149 -3.33 -4.78 -8.98
C VAL A 149 -2.75 -4.92 -7.58
N ILE A 150 -2.87 -6.08 -6.96
CA ILE A 150 -2.28 -6.37 -5.64
C ILE A 150 -1.05 -7.23 -5.87
N VAL A 151 0.11 -6.77 -5.35
CA VAL A 151 1.40 -7.42 -5.62
C VAL A 151 1.71 -8.41 -4.52
N THR A 152 1.61 -9.70 -4.84
CA THR A 152 1.69 -10.76 -3.83
C THR A 152 3.02 -10.81 -3.08
N ASP A 153 4.13 -10.63 -3.78
CA ASP A 153 5.49 -10.66 -3.23
C ASP A 153 6.04 -9.27 -2.83
N ALA A 154 5.20 -8.24 -2.93
CA ALA A 154 5.44 -6.88 -2.42
C ALA A 154 4.40 -6.45 -1.35
N CYS A 155 3.50 -7.35 -0.94
CA CYS A 155 2.65 -7.22 0.23
C CYS A 155 3.09 -8.20 1.32
N THR A 156 2.75 -7.93 2.59
CA THR A 156 3.15 -8.79 3.71
C THR A 156 2.15 -8.78 4.86
N SER A 157 2.10 -9.88 5.59
CA SER A 157 1.39 -10.07 6.86
C SER A 157 2.28 -10.76 7.89
N ALA A 158 2.02 -10.53 9.17
CA ALA A 158 2.63 -11.32 10.25
C ALA A 158 2.13 -12.79 10.26
N LYS A 159 1.02 -13.07 9.58
CA LYS A 159 0.43 -14.39 9.42
C LYS A 159 0.50 -14.80 7.95
N THR A 160 1.51 -15.61 7.62
CA THR A 160 1.77 -16.02 6.23
C THR A 160 0.60 -16.79 5.61
N ASP A 161 -0.02 -17.68 6.38
CA ASP A 161 -1.22 -18.44 5.98
C ASP A 161 -2.39 -17.53 5.60
N VAL A 162 -2.64 -16.48 6.38
CA VAL A 162 -3.68 -15.49 6.10
C VAL A 162 -3.34 -14.70 4.83
N HIS A 163 -2.08 -14.29 4.66
CA HIS A 163 -1.63 -13.62 3.44
C HIS A 163 -1.87 -14.50 2.21
N GLU A 164 -1.41 -15.74 2.22
CA GLU A 164 -1.57 -16.69 1.12
C GLU A 164 -3.04 -16.96 0.81
N GLN A 165 -3.89 -17.13 1.83
CA GLN A 165 -5.32 -17.32 1.65
C GLN A 165 -5.97 -16.12 0.97
N LEU A 166 -5.66 -14.89 1.41
CA LEU A 166 -6.19 -13.67 0.79
C LEU A 166 -5.77 -13.54 -0.67
N MET A 167 -4.50 -13.81 -0.98
CA MET A 167 -3.96 -13.74 -2.34
C MET A 167 -4.60 -14.79 -3.27
N ARG A 168 -4.91 -15.97 -2.75
CA ARG A 168 -5.48 -17.07 -3.55
C ARG A 168 -6.99 -17.04 -3.67
N GLU A 169 -7.71 -16.70 -2.58
CA GLU A 169 -9.17 -16.92 -2.51
C GLU A 169 -9.99 -15.62 -2.56
N VAL A 170 -9.45 -14.53 -2.00
CA VAL A 170 -10.22 -13.29 -1.80
C VAL A 170 -9.90 -12.26 -2.86
N TYR A 171 -8.64 -11.89 -3.00
CA TYR A 171 -8.25 -10.80 -3.90
C TYR A 171 -8.49 -11.05 -5.39
N PRO A 172 -8.44 -12.28 -5.94
CA PRO A 172 -8.83 -12.50 -7.33
C PRO A 172 -10.26 -12.10 -7.68
N ARG A 173 -11.13 -11.94 -6.67
CA ARG A 173 -12.52 -11.50 -6.83
C ARG A 173 -12.67 -9.98 -6.97
N LEU A 174 -11.63 -9.21 -6.66
CA LEU A 174 -11.67 -7.74 -6.66
C LEU A 174 -10.47 -7.08 -7.35
N ALA A 175 -9.41 -7.82 -7.61
CA ALA A 175 -8.15 -7.30 -8.14
C ALA A 175 -7.47 -8.30 -9.08
N ARG A 176 -6.54 -7.82 -9.88
CA ARG A 176 -5.51 -8.64 -10.51
C ARG A 176 -4.43 -8.91 -9.47
N VAL A 177 -4.23 -10.16 -9.06
CA VAL A 177 -3.14 -10.56 -8.16
C VAL A 177 -1.93 -10.92 -9.01
N ARG A 178 -0.82 -10.23 -8.82
CA ARG A 178 0.39 -10.35 -9.65
C ARG A 178 1.65 -10.37 -8.80
N THR A 179 2.69 -11.00 -9.32
CA THR A 179 4.05 -10.88 -8.75
C THR A 179 4.71 -9.59 -9.20
N THR A 180 5.80 -9.20 -8.53
CA THR A 180 6.64 -8.06 -8.93
C THR A 180 7.06 -8.14 -10.38
N ILE A 181 7.53 -9.30 -10.86
CA ILE A 181 7.97 -9.49 -12.26
C ILE A 181 6.82 -9.20 -13.21
N GLN A 182 5.64 -9.76 -12.95
CA GLN A 182 4.45 -9.52 -13.79
C GLN A 182 4.05 -8.04 -13.81
N VAL A 183 4.13 -7.34 -12.67
CA VAL A 183 3.82 -5.90 -12.62
C VAL A 183 4.84 -5.07 -13.42
N LEU A 184 6.12 -5.43 -13.37
CA LEU A 184 7.14 -4.79 -14.19
C LEU A 184 6.85 -4.97 -15.68
N ASP A 185 6.53 -6.19 -16.11
CA ASP A 185 6.12 -6.46 -17.51
C ASP A 185 4.86 -5.66 -17.89
N MET A 186 3.87 -5.52 -17.00
CA MET A 186 2.67 -4.73 -17.24
C MET A 186 2.95 -3.22 -17.39
N LEU A 187 3.98 -2.70 -16.73
CA LEU A 187 4.40 -1.29 -16.83
C LEU A 187 5.33 -1.03 -18.02
N GLU A 188 6.07 -2.05 -18.47
CA GLU A 188 7.03 -1.94 -19.58
C GLU A 188 6.38 -2.12 -20.96
N ALA A 189 5.35 -2.92 -21.02
CA ALA A 189 4.61 -3.19 -22.26
C ALA A 189 3.86 -1.94 -22.72
#